data_ec1725409c6ad765e9ebb15b53fdce2c
#
_entry.id   ec1725409c6ad765e9ebb15b53fdce2c
#
_cell.length_a   1.000
_cell.length_b   1.000
_cell.length_c   1.000
_cell.angle_alpha   90.00
_cell.angle_beta   90.00
_cell.angle_gamma   90.00
#
_symmetry.space_group_name_H-M   'P 1'
#
loop_
_entity.id
_entity.type
_entity.pdbx_description
1 polymer ?
#
loop_
_entity_poly.entity_id
_entity_poly.type
_entity_poly.pdbx_seq_one_letter_code
_entity_poly.pdbx_strand_id
1 'polypeptide(L)'
;ESRVESVARALINAPADIDVVLVHDAARPLVPVEMVTAVANAVRAGHDAVIPVLPLVDTVKVVDAQGKVIATPDRSTLRAVQTPQGFSRELLQRAHASIDDAGITDDAGMVEALGVIVHTIPGDEEAMKVTRPSDVVIAEAIVAKRRSNSGRN
;
A
#
# COMPACT_ATOMS: atom_id res chain seq x y z
N GLU A 1 19.86 4.53 -2.02
CA GLU A 1 18.86 5.06 -1.09
C GLU A 1 17.70 4.07 -1.04
N SER A 2 17.41 3.51 0.12
CA SER A 2 16.33 2.54 0.29
C SER A 2 14.96 3.25 0.38
N ARG A 3 13.87 2.48 0.20
CA ARG A 3 12.50 2.97 0.40
C ARG A 3 12.31 3.48 1.85
N VAL A 4 12.86 2.75 2.81
CA VAL A 4 12.77 3.07 4.24
C VAL A 4 13.47 4.40 4.55
N GLU A 5 14.67 4.62 4.02
CA GLU A 5 15.39 5.91 4.17
C GLU A 5 14.61 7.08 3.60
N SER A 6 13.95 6.90 2.43
CA SER A 6 13.15 7.94 1.81
C SER A 6 11.96 8.34 2.69
N VAL A 7 11.25 7.36 3.26
CA VAL A 7 10.12 7.63 4.18
C VAL A 7 10.61 8.28 5.48
N ALA A 8 11.70 7.78 6.06
CA ALA A 8 12.29 8.36 7.28
C ALA A 8 12.66 9.84 7.09
N ARG A 9 13.29 10.20 5.96
CA ARG A 9 13.60 11.59 5.63
C ARG A 9 12.35 12.45 5.45
N ALA A 10 11.32 11.92 4.81
CA ALA A 10 10.04 12.63 4.65
C ALA A 10 9.39 12.91 6.00
N LEU A 11 9.40 11.94 6.92
CA LEU A 11 8.85 12.08 8.27
C LEU A 11 9.57 13.17 9.11
N ILE A 12 10.90 13.25 8.99
CA ILE A 12 11.69 14.28 9.68
C ILE A 12 11.32 15.69 9.20
N ASN A 13 11.05 15.83 7.90
CA ASN A 13 10.74 17.12 7.27
C ASN A 13 9.24 17.46 7.25
N ALA A 14 8.38 16.55 7.68
CA ALA A 14 6.95 16.77 7.72
C ALA A 14 6.57 17.81 8.79
N PRO A 15 5.59 18.72 8.52
CA PRO A 15 5.11 19.69 9.49
C PRO A 15 4.72 19.04 10.85
N ALA A 16 4.95 19.74 11.95
CA ALA A 16 4.74 19.17 13.29
C ALA A 16 3.26 18.94 13.65
N ASP A 17 2.36 19.62 12.97
CA ASP A 17 0.91 19.64 13.20
C ASP A 17 0.13 18.56 12.44
N ILE A 18 0.80 17.72 11.63
CA ILE A 18 0.14 16.60 10.97
C ILE A 18 0.05 15.39 11.91
N ASP A 19 -1.07 14.73 11.91
CA ASP A 19 -1.40 13.53 12.71
C ASP A 19 -1.46 12.24 11.86
N VAL A 20 -1.77 12.36 10.58
CA VAL A 20 -1.90 11.24 9.63
C VAL A 20 -0.84 11.33 8.54
N VAL A 21 -0.17 10.22 8.30
CA VAL A 21 0.81 10.06 7.20
C VAL A 21 0.32 8.99 6.23
N LEU A 22 0.38 9.31 4.95
CA LEU A 22 0.10 8.36 3.87
C LEU A 22 1.40 8.08 3.10
N VAL A 23 1.83 6.82 3.10
CA VAL A 23 2.99 6.38 2.32
C VAL A 23 2.50 5.78 1.01
N HIS A 24 2.94 6.37 -0.11
CA HIS A 24 2.42 6.01 -1.42
C HIS A 24 3.52 5.68 -2.44
N ASP A 25 3.32 4.59 -3.17
CA ASP A 25 4.17 4.22 -4.30
C ASP A 25 3.95 5.19 -5.48
N ALA A 26 4.97 5.94 -5.90
CA ALA A 26 4.91 6.79 -7.10
C ALA A 26 4.57 5.99 -8.37
N ALA A 27 4.83 4.68 -8.37
CA ALA A 27 4.46 3.78 -9.46
C ALA A 27 2.95 3.42 -9.51
N ARG A 28 2.11 4.00 -8.65
CA ARG A 28 0.63 3.88 -8.69
C ARG A 28 -0.02 5.24 -9.01
N PRO A 29 0.20 5.80 -10.21
CA PRO A 29 -0.19 7.17 -10.53
C PRO A 29 -1.71 7.36 -10.68
N LEU A 30 -2.48 6.27 -10.73
CA LEU A 30 -3.93 6.30 -11.01
C LEU A 30 -4.79 5.97 -9.79
N VAL A 31 -4.22 6.02 -8.58
CA VAL A 31 -5.00 5.79 -7.36
C VAL A 31 -6.23 6.71 -7.31
N PRO A 32 -7.45 6.19 -7.08
CA PRO A 32 -8.64 7.02 -6.94
C PRO A 32 -8.57 7.91 -5.68
N VAL A 33 -9.04 9.15 -5.79
CA VAL A 33 -9.08 10.09 -4.66
C VAL A 33 -9.93 9.55 -3.50
N GLU A 34 -10.99 8.83 -3.82
CA GLU A 34 -11.88 8.19 -2.86
C GLU A 34 -11.14 7.16 -2.00
N MET A 35 -10.24 6.38 -2.61
CA MET A 35 -9.41 5.41 -1.88
C MET A 35 -8.40 6.12 -0.96
N VAL A 36 -7.75 7.18 -1.42
CA VAL A 36 -6.84 8.00 -0.60
C VAL A 36 -7.58 8.58 0.61
N THR A 37 -8.77 9.12 0.37
CA THR A 37 -9.64 9.69 1.40
C THR A 37 -10.11 8.63 2.40
N ALA A 38 -10.47 7.44 1.92
CA ALA A 38 -10.90 6.33 2.78
C ALA A 38 -9.79 5.87 3.73
N VAL A 39 -8.55 5.74 3.23
CA VAL A 39 -7.38 5.42 4.08
C VAL A 39 -7.19 6.49 5.15
N ALA A 40 -7.15 7.78 4.78
CA ALA A 40 -6.96 8.87 5.74
C ALA A 40 -8.06 8.93 6.80
N ASN A 41 -9.31 8.74 6.39
CA ASN A 41 -10.45 8.74 7.31
C ASN A 41 -10.43 7.55 8.26
N ALA A 42 -10.02 6.37 7.82
CA ALA A 42 -9.90 5.20 8.68
C ALA A 42 -8.84 5.41 9.77
N VAL A 43 -7.71 6.05 9.43
CA VAL A 43 -6.70 6.42 10.45
C VAL A 43 -7.28 7.42 11.44
N ARG A 44 -7.97 8.48 10.97
CA ARG A 44 -8.62 9.46 11.85
C ARG A 44 -9.74 8.88 12.73
N ALA A 45 -10.36 7.78 12.28
CA ALA A 45 -11.36 7.05 13.05
C ALA A 45 -10.77 6.17 14.16
N GLY A 46 -9.45 6.15 14.33
CA GLY A 46 -8.76 5.47 15.43
C GLY A 46 -8.05 4.16 15.04
N HIS A 47 -7.89 3.87 13.73
CA HIS A 47 -7.05 2.77 13.26
C HIS A 47 -5.63 3.27 13.00
N ASP A 48 -4.70 3.05 13.93
CA ASP A 48 -3.33 3.58 13.83
C ASP A 48 -2.55 3.15 12.59
N ALA A 49 -2.93 2.04 11.95
CA ALA A 49 -2.35 1.55 10.70
C ALA A 49 -3.44 0.96 9.79
N VAL A 50 -3.50 1.41 8.54
CA VAL A 50 -4.52 1.03 7.56
C VAL A 50 -3.89 0.81 6.19
N ILE A 51 -4.20 -0.33 5.57
CA ILE A 51 -3.76 -0.65 4.21
C ILE A 51 -4.94 -1.01 3.30
N PRO A 52 -4.97 -0.50 2.07
CA PRO A 52 -5.94 -0.96 1.08
C PRO A 52 -5.48 -2.28 0.47
N VAL A 53 -6.43 -3.19 0.24
CA VAL A 53 -6.13 -4.54 -0.25
C VAL A 53 -7.11 -5.02 -1.31
N LEU A 54 -6.63 -5.86 -2.23
CA LEU A 54 -7.46 -6.60 -3.18
C LEU A 54 -7.42 -8.11 -2.86
N PRO A 55 -8.51 -8.85 -3.08
CA PRO A 55 -8.48 -10.30 -3.05
C PRO A 55 -7.59 -10.84 -4.17
N LEU A 56 -6.93 -11.99 -3.93
CA LEU A 56 -6.18 -12.67 -4.98
C LEU A 56 -7.11 -13.48 -5.87
N VAL A 57 -6.99 -13.29 -7.18
CA VAL A 57 -7.79 -14.00 -8.19
C VAL A 57 -7.17 -15.34 -8.51
N ASP A 58 -5.84 -15.40 -8.65
CA ASP A 58 -5.11 -16.62 -9.04
C ASP A 58 -4.79 -17.51 -7.83
N THR A 59 -4.55 -18.81 -8.12
CA THR A 59 -4.02 -19.75 -7.13
C THR A 59 -2.56 -19.42 -6.83
N VAL A 60 -2.23 -19.25 -5.54
CA VAL A 60 -0.87 -18.99 -5.07
C VAL A 60 -0.18 -20.30 -4.68
N LYS A 61 1.07 -20.46 -5.07
CA LYS A 61 1.94 -21.58 -4.69
C LYS A 61 3.14 -21.08 -3.90
N VAL A 62 3.47 -21.75 -2.83
CA VAL A 62 4.77 -21.61 -2.16
C VAL A 62 5.72 -22.59 -2.80
N VAL A 63 6.91 -22.14 -3.19
CA VAL A 63 7.94 -22.96 -3.84
C VAL A 63 9.24 -22.90 -3.05
N ASP A 64 10.04 -23.98 -3.14
CA ASP A 64 11.40 -24.02 -2.61
C ASP A 64 12.39 -23.31 -3.56
N ALA A 65 13.67 -23.26 -3.15
CA ALA A 65 14.75 -22.63 -3.93
C ALA A 65 14.99 -23.31 -5.30
N GLN A 66 14.49 -24.54 -5.52
CA GLN A 66 14.58 -25.30 -6.76
C GLN A 66 13.32 -25.14 -7.63
N GLY A 67 12.34 -24.34 -7.19
CA GLY A 67 11.08 -24.13 -7.90
C GLY A 67 10.04 -25.22 -7.71
N LYS A 68 10.24 -26.17 -6.79
CA LYS A 68 9.28 -27.23 -6.47
C LYS A 68 8.18 -26.68 -5.56
N VAL A 69 6.94 -27.01 -5.89
CA VAL A 69 5.78 -26.60 -5.04
C VAL A 69 5.81 -27.36 -3.73
N ILE A 70 5.80 -26.60 -2.62
CA ILE A 70 5.78 -27.14 -1.25
C ILE A 70 4.46 -26.86 -0.51
N ALA A 71 3.68 -25.84 -0.91
CA ALA A 71 2.36 -25.56 -0.33
C ALA A 71 1.45 -24.81 -1.32
N THR A 72 0.16 -24.91 -1.06
CA THR A 72 -0.88 -24.10 -1.73
C THR A 72 -1.71 -23.43 -0.63
N PRO A 73 -1.44 -22.17 -0.29
CA PRO A 73 -2.21 -21.43 0.70
C PRO A 73 -3.67 -21.25 0.25
N ASP A 74 -4.57 -21.16 1.22
CA ASP A 74 -5.95 -20.77 0.94
C ASP A 74 -5.99 -19.29 0.53
N ARG A 75 -6.25 -19.03 -0.77
CA ARG A 75 -6.31 -17.67 -1.31
C ARG A 75 -7.41 -16.81 -0.68
N SER A 76 -8.43 -17.41 -0.09
CA SER A 76 -9.51 -16.66 0.57
C SER A 76 -9.00 -15.80 1.74
N THR A 77 -7.88 -16.20 2.35
CA THR A 77 -7.21 -15.48 3.44
C THR A 77 -6.11 -14.54 2.98
N LEU A 78 -5.73 -14.60 1.70
CA LEU A 78 -4.64 -13.79 1.14
C LEU A 78 -5.17 -12.52 0.50
N ARG A 79 -4.37 -11.47 0.58
CA ARG A 79 -4.67 -10.16 -0.03
C ARG A 79 -3.44 -9.60 -0.73
N ALA A 80 -3.66 -8.95 -1.86
CA ALA A 80 -2.66 -8.12 -2.52
C ALA A 80 -2.73 -6.72 -1.91
N VAL A 81 -1.65 -6.28 -1.28
CA VAL A 81 -1.56 -4.96 -0.64
C VAL A 81 -1.33 -3.88 -1.68
N GLN A 82 -2.02 -2.77 -1.51
CA GLN A 82 -1.84 -1.57 -2.31
C GLN A 82 -1.35 -0.40 -1.46
N THR A 83 -1.13 0.76 -2.08
CA THR A 83 -0.86 2.03 -1.43
C THR A 83 -1.80 3.12 -1.98
N PRO A 84 -2.09 4.19 -1.18
CA PRO A 84 -1.37 4.62 0.02
C PRO A 84 -1.63 3.72 1.23
N GLN A 85 -0.61 3.47 2.03
CA GLN A 85 -0.72 2.93 3.38
C GLN A 85 -0.83 4.09 4.36
N GLY A 86 -1.81 4.07 5.25
CA GLY A 86 -2.06 5.15 6.19
C GLY A 86 -1.67 4.80 7.61
N PHE A 87 -1.07 5.74 8.30
CA PHE A 87 -0.59 5.56 9.67
C PHE A 87 -0.83 6.80 10.51
N SER A 88 -1.04 6.62 11.83
CA SER A 88 -0.78 7.73 12.76
C SER A 88 0.71 8.09 12.69
N ARG A 89 1.01 9.39 12.69
CA ARG A 89 2.40 9.88 12.60
C ARG A 89 3.30 9.27 13.68
N GLU A 90 2.80 9.25 14.91
CA GLU A 90 3.55 8.74 16.05
C GLU A 90 3.94 7.27 15.86
N LEU A 91 2.99 6.43 15.43
CA LEU A 91 3.26 5.03 15.18
C LEU A 91 4.31 4.82 14.09
N LEU A 92 4.18 5.53 12.96
CA LEU A 92 5.12 5.38 11.85
C LEU A 92 6.53 5.85 12.24
N GLN A 93 6.64 6.95 13.00
CA GLN A 93 7.94 7.40 13.54
C GLN A 93 8.57 6.37 14.46
N ARG A 94 7.79 5.75 15.35
CA ARG A 94 8.28 4.67 16.23
C ARG A 94 8.75 3.46 15.43
N ALA A 95 8.01 3.06 14.40
CA ALA A 95 8.36 1.93 13.55
C ALA A 95 9.71 2.18 12.85
N HIS A 96 9.88 3.33 12.23
CA HIS A 96 11.14 3.71 11.58
C HIS A 96 12.33 3.92 12.52
N ALA A 97 12.09 4.22 13.80
CA ALA A 97 13.15 4.38 14.80
C ALA A 97 13.61 3.05 15.42
N SER A 98 12.77 2.00 15.38
CA SER A 98 12.95 0.79 16.19
C SER A 98 13.25 -0.47 15.39
N ILE A 99 12.98 -0.47 14.08
CA ILE A 99 13.03 -1.68 13.25
C ILE A 99 14.14 -1.57 12.21
N ASP A 100 15.04 -2.56 12.21
CA ASP A 100 16.00 -2.76 11.13
C ASP A 100 15.27 -3.30 9.88
N ASP A 101 15.65 -2.79 8.71
CA ASP A 101 15.05 -3.01 7.38
C ASP A 101 15.16 -4.47 6.86
N ALA A 102 15.81 -5.36 7.58
CA ALA A 102 16.14 -6.71 7.10
C ALA A 102 14.90 -7.58 6.81
N GLY A 103 14.48 -7.59 5.55
CA GLY A 103 13.42 -8.46 5.01
C GLY A 103 12.00 -7.90 5.09
N ILE A 104 11.82 -6.66 5.53
CA ILE A 104 10.52 -5.98 5.55
C ILE A 104 10.30 -5.28 4.21
N THR A 105 9.15 -5.54 3.57
CA THR A 105 8.87 -5.07 2.20
C THR A 105 8.06 -3.78 2.13
N ASP A 106 7.36 -3.40 3.24
CA ASP A 106 6.53 -2.20 3.32
C ASP A 106 6.46 -1.65 4.75
N ASP A 107 5.86 -0.46 4.92
CA ASP A 107 5.75 0.19 6.24
C ASP A 107 4.76 -0.53 7.15
N ALA A 108 3.75 -1.19 6.58
CA ALA A 108 2.83 -2.02 7.37
C ALA A 108 3.57 -3.17 8.06
N GLY A 109 4.51 -3.83 7.36
CA GLY A 109 5.35 -4.87 7.97
C GLY A 109 6.23 -4.36 9.12
N MET A 110 6.71 -3.11 9.06
CA MET A 110 7.42 -2.48 10.19
C MET A 110 6.51 -2.29 11.41
N VAL A 111 5.27 -1.88 11.16
CA VAL A 111 4.27 -1.69 12.22
C VAL A 111 3.84 -3.03 12.83
N GLU A 112 3.66 -4.06 12.00
CA GLU A 112 3.38 -5.43 12.47
C GLU A 112 4.50 -5.98 13.36
N ALA A 113 5.75 -5.69 13.03
CA ALA A 113 6.91 -6.07 13.84
C ALA A 113 6.93 -5.42 15.23
N LEU A 114 6.26 -4.27 15.41
CA LEU A 114 6.00 -3.65 16.72
C LEU A 114 4.84 -4.30 17.49
N GLY A 115 4.16 -5.32 16.93
CA GLY A 115 2.99 -5.95 17.51
C GLY A 115 1.70 -5.12 17.39
N VAL A 116 1.68 -4.11 16.53
CA VAL A 116 0.49 -3.26 16.30
C VAL A 116 -0.37 -3.88 15.20
N ILE A 117 -1.68 -3.84 15.39
CA ILE A 117 -2.64 -4.38 14.43
C ILE A 117 -2.73 -3.46 13.21
N VAL A 118 -2.54 -4.04 12.03
CA VAL A 118 -2.77 -3.37 10.75
C VAL A 118 -4.17 -3.72 10.24
N HIS A 119 -5.00 -2.70 10.00
CA HIS A 119 -6.36 -2.85 9.49
C HIS A 119 -6.40 -2.78 7.97
N THR A 120 -7.28 -3.56 7.36
CA THR A 120 -7.46 -3.54 5.91
C THR A 120 -8.75 -2.83 5.52
N ILE A 121 -8.70 -2.10 4.40
CA ILE A 121 -9.87 -1.56 3.71
C ILE A 121 -9.90 -2.07 2.26
N PRO A 122 -11.05 -2.02 1.57
CA PRO A 122 -11.11 -2.34 0.15
C PRO A 122 -10.17 -1.44 -0.66
N GLY A 123 -9.36 -2.07 -1.51
CA GLY A 123 -8.54 -1.41 -2.52
C GLY A 123 -9.32 -1.15 -3.81
N ASP A 124 -8.62 -0.68 -4.83
CA ASP A 124 -9.19 -0.39 -6.15
C ASP A 124 -8.31 -0.93 -7.27
N GLU A 125 -8.90 -1.57 -8.28
CA GLU A 125 -8.16 -2.13 -9.41
C GLU A 125 -7.43 -1.04 -10.22
N GLU A 126 -7.97 0.17 -10.29
CA GLU A 126 -7.32 1.30 -10.95
C GLU A 126 -6.09 1.81 -10.20
N ALA A 127 -5.91 1.47 -8.90
CA ALA A 127 -4.70 1.72 -8.12
C ALA A 127 -3.58 0.72 -8.42
N MET A 128 -3.54 0.18 -9.63
CA MET A 128 -2.51 -0.75 -10.09
C MET A 128 -1.11 -0.14 -10.06
N LYS A 129 -0.08 -0.97 -9.84
CA LYS A 129 1.32 -0.56 -9.92
C LYS A 129 1.82 -0.69 -11.35
N VAL A 130 2.27 0.41 -11.94
CA VAL A 130 2.86 0.46 -13.28
C VAL A 130 4.34 0.12 -13.17
N THR A 131 4.70 -1.11 -13.54
CA THR A 131 6.07 -1.63 -13.42
C THR A 131 6.61 -2.25 -14.71
N ARG A 132 5.72 -2.59 -15.64
CA ARG A 132 6.07 -3.23 -16.93
C ARG A 132 5.52 -2.39 -18.09
N PRO A 133 6.08 -2.49 -19.29
CA PRO A 133 5.54 -1.81 -20.48
C PRO A 133 4.06 -2.12 -20.75
N SER A 134 3.61 -3.36 -20.51
CA SER A 134 2.19 -3.75 -20.62
C SER A 134 1.27 -2.95 -19.68
N ASP A 135 1.77 -2.58 -18.50
CA ASP A 135 0.98 -1.87 -17.51
C ASP A 135 0.67 -0.44 -17.98
N VAL A 136 1.55 0.15 -18.80
CA VAL A 136 1.35 1.47 -19.39
C VAL A 136 0.11 1.47 -20.29
N VAL A 137 -0.07 0.43 -21.11
CA VAL A 137 -1.26 0.31 -21.98
C VAL A 137 -2.55 0.26 -21.17
N ILE A 138 -2.54 -0.46 -20.06
CA ILE A 138 -3.70 -0.54 -19.14
C ILE A 138 -3.93 0.83 -18.48
N ALA A 139 -2.88 1.49 -18.03
CA ALA A 139 -2.96 2.82 -17.43
C ALA A 139 -3.53 3.86 -18.39
N GLU A 140 -3.10 3.85 -19.66
CA GLU A 140 -3.64 4.73 -20.71
C GLU A 140 -5.13 4.48 -20.96
N ALA A 141 -5.57 3.22 -20.97
CA ALA A 141 -6.97 2.86 -21.12
C ALA A 141 -7.82 3.37 -19.95
N ILE A 142 -7.32 3.28 -18.71
CA ILE A 142 -7.99 3.84 -17.52
C ILE A 142 -8.12 5.37 -17.64
N VAL A 143 -7.05 6.06 -18.03
CA VAL A 143 -7.08 7.51 -18.23
C VAL A 143 -8.09 7.91 -19.32
N ALA A 144 -8.12 7.21 -20.44
CA ALA A 144 -9.08 7.46 -21.52
C ALA A 144 -10.53 7.28 -21.05
N LYS A 145 -10.82 6.21 -20.29
CA LYS A 145 -12.13 5.96 -19.68
C LYS A 145 -12.54 7.09 -18.73
N ARG A 146 -11.65 7.55 -17.86
CA ARG A 146 -11.92 8.66 -16.92
C ARG A 146 -12.25 9.96 -17.66
N ARG A 147 -11.51 10.29 -18.71
CA ARG A 147 -11.75 11.49 -19.54
C ARG A 147 -13.11 11.45 -20.23
N SER A 148 -13.51 10.28 -20.77
CA SER A 148 -14.81 10.12 -21.42
C SER A 148 -15.99 10.27 -20.45
N ASN A 149 -15.81 9.86 -19.21
CA ASN A 149 -16.83 10.00 -18.17
C ASN A 149 -16.96 11.44 -17.65
N SER A 150 -15.84 12.17 -17.54
CA SER A 150 -15.84 13.58 -17.10
C SER A 150 -16.43 14.54 -18.12
N GLY A 151 -16.50 14.18 -19.41
CA GLY A 151 -17.11 15.01 -20.48
C GLY A 151 -18.62 14.82 -20.65
N ARG A 152 -19.26 14.02 -19.82
CA ARG A 152 -20.73 13.72 -19.89
C ARG A 152 -21.57 14.36 -18.77
N ASN A 153 -20.94 15.17 -17.92
CA ASN A 153 -21.63 15.93 -16.85
C ASN A 153 -21.80 17.41 -17.19
#